data_e7e85c142f742d262f514b243da008c8
#
_entry.id   e7e85c142f742d262f514b243da008c8
#
_cell.length_a   1.000
_cell.length_b   1.000
_cell.length_c   1.000
_cell.angle_alpha   90.00
_cell.angle_beta   90.00
_cell.angle_gamma   90.00
#
_symmetry.space_group_name_H-M   'P 1'
#
loop_
_entity.id
_entity.type
_entity.pdbx_description
1 polymer ?
#
loop_
_entity_poly.entity_id
_entity_poly.type
_entity_poly.pdbx_seq_one_letter_code
_entity_poly.pdbx_strand_id
1 'polypeptide(L)'
;MSGLLPVDLRGSPSMGGDRNHQRDDGSSEEPTILQASDIGRKEDEKEFDYEKGSDKGPDKWGEIHEEWSTCKHGNMQSPIDLLHERVQVVSHLGRLQRSYKPSQATLKNRGHDMKLSWEGDAGSIQINGTKYELKQCHWHSPSEHTVNGKRFDLELHMLHETPSGKTSVVGIMYKIGRADSFLSTLTDHLEALSDSSDQERDVGVVDPRHIKIGSRKYYRYMGSLTTPPCTEDVIWTIVNKVRTVTREQVNLLRVAVHDDSGSNARPIQPINRRSVHFYRPRVEDKN
;
A
#
# COMPACT_ATOMS: atom_id res chain seq x y z
N MET A 1 -1.36 -37.87 -65.86
CA MET A 1 -2.18 -39.05 -66.09
C MET A 1 -3.17 -39.05 -64.98
N SER A 2 -4.34 -38.57 -65.30
CA SER A 2 -5.59 -39.32 -65.44
C SER A 2 -6.03 -39.89 -64.08
N GLY A 3 -7.16 -39.64 -63.53
CA GLY A 3 -8.41 -39.13 -64.01
C GLY A 3 -9.48 -39.44 -62.99
N LEU A 4 -10.39 -38.54 -62.97
CA LEU A 4 -11.84 -38.74 -62.95
C LEU A 4 -12.58 -39.20 -61.67
N LEU A 5 -13.41 -38.27 -61.20
CA LEU A 5 -14.77 -38.37 -60.63
C LEU A 5 -15.71 -39.24 -61.51
N PRO A 6 -16.99 -39.49 -61.16
CA PRO A 6 -17.95 -38.84 -60.25
C PRO A 6 -19.10 -39.76 -59.70
N VAL A 7 -20.21 -39.04 -59.19
CA VAL A 7 -21.66 -39.34 -59.20
C VAL A 7 -22.25 -39.89 -57.90
N ASP A 8 -23.03 -39.11 -57.15
CA ASP A 8 -24.39 -38.63 -57.14
C ASP A 8 -25.48 -39.71 -57.01
N LEU A 9 -26.36 -39.60 -56.01
CA LEU A 9 -27.81 -39.71 -56.11
C LEU A 9 -28.53 -39.83 -54.71
N ARG A 10 -29.17 -38.76 -54.35
CA ARG A 10 -30.61 -38.61 -53.91
C ARG A 10 -31.27 -39.62 -52.97
N GLY A 11 -31.94 -39.04 -51.95
CA GLY A 11 -33.13 -39.62 -51.34
C GLY A 11 -33.49 -39.06 -49.95
N SER A 12 -34.30 -38.05 -49.90
CA SER A 12 -35.16 -37.77 -48.71
C SER A 12 -36.45 -38.58 -48.84
N PRO A 13 -37.35 -38.75 -47.82
CA PRO A 13 -37.72 -37.80 -46.77
C PRO A 13 -38.15 -38.37 -45.39
N SER A 14 -38.38 -37.46 -44.47
CA SER A 14 -39.46 -37.27 -43.51
C SER A 14 -39.54 -37.98 -42.15
N MET A 15 -39.88 -37.13 -41.22
CA MET A 15 -40.73 -37.17 -40.05
C MET A 15 -40.09 -37.38 -38.66
N GLY A 16 -40.16 -36.32 -37.87
CA GLY A 16 -40.90 -36.24 -36.62
C GLY A 16 -40.19 -36.63 -35.32
N GLY A 17 -40.03 -35.71 -34.46
CA GLY A 17 -39.72 -36.01 -33.06
C GLY A 17 -39.08 -34.85 -32.29
N ASP A 18 -39.93 -33.99 -31.76
CA ASP A 18 -39.57 -33.03 -30.71
C ASP A 18 -38.78 -33.70 -29.58
N ARG A 19 -37.57 -33.14 -29.29
CA ARG A 19 -37.00 -33.22 -27.94
C ARG A 19 -36.23 -31.93 -27.65
N ASN A 20 -36.82 -31.17 -26.75
CA ASN A 20 -36.18 -30.11 -25.98
C ASN A 20 -34.76 -30.52 -25.53
N HIS A 21 -33.74 -29.89 -26.07
CA HIS A 21 -32.42 -29.91 -25.50
C HIS A 21 -32.14 -28.50 -24.96
N GLN A 22 -32.29 -28.39 -23.65
CA GLN A 22 -31.72 -27.33 -22.85
C GLN A 22 -30.22 -27.27 -23.12
N ARG A 23 -29.76 -26.18 -23.70
CA ARG A 23 -28.33 -25.88 -23.79
C ARG A 23 -27.92 -25.36 -22.41
N ASP A 24 -27.12 -26.15 -21.69
CA ASP A 24 -26.30 -25.65 -20.59
C ASP A 24 -25.30 -24.64 -21.16
N ASP A 25 -25.58 -23.39 -20.90
CA ASP A 25 -24.65 -22.29 -21.10
C ASP A 25 -23.64 -22.32 -19.93
N GLY A 26 -22.59 -23.08 -20.10
CA GLY A 26 -21.45 -23.10 -19.20
C GLY A 26 -20.69 -21.78 -19.31
N SER A 27 -21.22 -20.74 -18.69
CA SER A 27 -20.43 -19.54 -18.40
C SER A 27 -19.40 -19.90 -17.33
N SER A 28 -18.17 -20.14 -17.77
CA SER A 28 -17.00 -20.17 -16.89
C SER A 28 -16.83 -18.77 -16.29
N GLU A 29 -17.29 -18.58 -15.06
CA GLU A 29 -16.94 -17.40 -14.28
C GLU A 29 -15.42 -17.42 -14.06
N GLU A 30 -14.71 -16.54 -14.77
CA GLU A 30 -13.34 -16.22 -14.41
C GLU A 30 -13.33 -15.62 -13.00
N PRO A 31 -12.38 -16.00 -12.12
CA PRO A 31 -12.30 -15.43 -10.79
C PRO A 31 -12.04 -13.93 -10.91
N THR A 32 -12.99 -13.12 -10.47
CA THR A 32 -12.87 -11.67 -10.37
C THR A 32 -11.70 -11.37 -9.46
N ILE A 33 -10.58 -10.91 -10.02
CA ILE A 33 -9.45 -10.37 -9.25
C ILE A 33 -9.98 -9.10 -8.59
N LEU A 34 -10.21 -9.16 -7.28
CA LEU A 34 -10.56 -8.00 -6.46
C LEU A 34 -9.45 -6.94 -6.64
N GLN A 35 -9.78 -5.85 -7.30
CA GLN A 35 -8.88 -4.72 -7.44
C GLN A 35 -8.68 -4.08 -6.06
N ALA A 36 -7.45 -3.66 -5.76
CA ALA A 36 -7.15 -2.95 -4.51
C ALA A 36 -7.99 -1.67 -4.30
N SER A 37 -8.59 -1.13 -5.38
CA SER A 37 -9.57 -0.04 -5.37
C SER A 37 -10.95 -0.44 -4.83
N ASP A 38 -11.30 -1.74 -4.85
CA ASP A 38 -12.54 -2.26 -4.25
C ASP A 38 -12.42 -2.50 -2.73
N ILE A 39 -11.22 -2.28 -2.16
CA ILE A 39 -11.02 -2.15 -0.71
C ILE A 39 -11.57 -0.80 -0.19
N GLY A 40 -12.48 -0.18 -0.90
CA GLY A 40 -13.40 0.87 -0.48
C GLY A 40 -14.62 0.35 0.27
N ARG A 41 -14.64 -0.90 0.77
CA ARG A 41 -15.49 -1.25 1.90
C ARG A 41 -15.06 -0.34 3.04
N LYS A 42 -16.01 0.35 3.65
CA LYS A 42 -15.84 1.03 4.94
C LYS A 42 -14.89 0.16 5.77
N GLU A 43 -13.63 0.57 5.85
CA GLU A 43 -12.75 0.07 6.90
C GLU A 43 -13.46 0.54 8.17
N ASP A 44 -14.23 -0.37 8.77
CA ASP A 44 -14.95 -0.06 9.99
C ASP A 44 -13.86 0.07 11.04
N GLU A 45 -13.55 1.30 11.43
CA GLU A 45 -12.49 1.70 12.36
C GLU A 45 -12.48 0.90 13.66
N LYS A 46 -13.56 0.16 13.90
CA LYS A 46 -13.80 -0.68 15.08
C LYS A 46 -13.50 -2.15 14.86
N GLU A 47 -13.13 -2.58 13.65
CA GLU A 47 -12.93 -3.99 13.36
C GLU A 47 -11.58 -4.52 13.87
N PHE A 48 -10.56 -3.67 13.94
CA PHE A 48 -9.25 -4.01 14.49
C PHE A 48 -8.67 -2.86 15.32
N ASP A 49 -7.74 -3.17 16.19
CA ASP A 49 -6.96 -2.21 16.98
C ASP A 49 -5.47 -2.57 16.98
N TYR A 50 -4.66 -1.78 17.70
CA TYR A 50 -3.22 -2.01 17.87
C TYR A 50 -2.87 -2.40 19.30
N GLU A 51 -3.86 -2.66 20.16
CA GLU A 51 -3.64 -3.03 21.54
C GLU A 51 -3.09 -4.45 21.66
N LYS A 52 -1.97 -4.59 22.36
CA LYS A 52 -1.33 -5.89 22.57
C LYS A 52 -2.18 -6.76 23.47
N GLY A 53 -2.59 -7.93 22.96
CA GLY A 53 -3.39 -8.90 23.70
C GLY A 53 -4.89 -8.66 23.63
N SER A 54 -5.34 -7.63 22.89
CA SER A 54 -6.74 -7.45 22.51
C SER A 54 -7.19 -8.57 21.55
N ASP A 55 -8.45 -8.91 21.59
CA ASP A 55 -9.09 -9.84 20.61
C ASP A 55 -9.11 -9.25 19.18
N LYS A 56 -8.85 -7.95 19.04
CA LYS A 56 -8.78 -7.21 17.80
C LYS A 56 -7.35 -6.72 17.48
N GLY A 57 -6.38 -7.04 18.32
CA GLY A 57 -5.00 -6.62 18.18
C GLY A 57 -4.22 -7.35 17.07
N PRO A 58 -3.00 -6.89 16.75
CA PRO A 58 -2.22 -7.39 15.61
C PRO A 58 -1.97 -8.90 15.62
N ASP A 59 -1.91 -9.52 16.79
CA ASP A 59 -1.72 -10.97 16.95
C ASP A 59 -2.97 -11.76 16.54
N LYS A 60 -4.13 -11.10 16.47
CA LYS A 60 -5.44 -11.68 16.18
C LYS A 60 -6.03 -11.30 14.83
N TRP A 61 -5.47 -10.30 14.13
CA TRP A 61 -6.01 -9.82 12.85
C TRP A 61 -6.39 -10.93 11.87
N GLY A 62 -5.54 -11.94 11.70
CA GLY A 62 -5.81 -13.06 10.79
C GLY A 62 -6.87 -14.06 11.28
N GLU A 63 -7.47 -13.81 12.45
CA GLU A 63 -8.56 -14.62 13.04
C GLU A 63 -9.89 -13.88 13.06
N ILE A 64 -9.90 -12.56 12.81
CA ILE A 64 -11.11 -11.72 12.86
C ILE A 64 -12.01 -12.01 11.65
N HIS A 65 -11.44 -12.04 10.47
CA HIS A 65 -12.14 -12.36 9.22
C HIS A 65 -11.33 -13.36 8.40
N GLU A 66 -12.00 -14.23 7.64
CA GLU A 66 -11.35 -15.24 6.80
C GLU A 66 -10.46 -14.59 5.72
N GLU A 67 -10.92 -13.49 5.12
CA GLU A 67 -10.19 -12.70 4.14
C GLU A 67 -8.93 -12.03 4.71
N TRP A 68 -8.79 -11.93 6.03
CA TRP A 68 -7.62 -11.39 6.71
C TRP A 68 -6.61 -12.46 7.13
N SER A 69 -6.86 -13.72 6.79
CA SER A 69 -6.00 -14.86 7.15
C SER A 69 -4.53 -14.67 6.76
N THR A 70 -4.25 -13.87 5.72
CA THR A 70 -2.89 -13.51 5.29
C THR A 70 -2.13 -12.74 6.38
N CYS A 71 -2.81 -11.98 7.26
CA CYS A 71 -2.16 -11.30 8.39
C CYS A 71 -1.43 -12.27 9.32
N LYS A 72 -1.91 -13.52 9.44
CA LYS A 72 -1.35 -14.57 10.29
C LYS A 72 -0.48 -15.57 9.53
N HIS A 73 -0.88 -15.94 8.32
CA HIS A 73 -0.28 -17.05 7.58
C HIS A 73 0.62 -16.60 6.42
N GLY A 74 0.67 -15.31 6.12
CA GLY A 74 1.52 -14.76 5.08
C GLY A 74 3.01 -14.94 5.37
N ASN A 75 3.79 -15.04 4.31
CA ASN A 75 5.23 -15.27 4.38
C ASN A 75 6.06 -14.03 4.03
N MET A 76 5.42 -12.99 3.49
CA MET A 76 6.06 -11.74 3.09
C MET A 76 5.51 -10.54 3.86
N GLN A 77 5.14 -10.73 5.12
CA GLN A 77 4.50 -9.71 5.92
C GLN A 77 5.41 -8.52 6.24
N SER A 78 4.80 -7.33 6.36
CA SER A 78 5.41 -6.06 6.78
C SER A 78 4.79 -5.57 8.09
N PRO A 79 5.49 -4.71 8.85
CA PRO A 79 6.82 -4.14 8.62
C PRO A 79 7.95 -5.12 8.99
N ILE A 80 9.20 -4.78 8.63
CA ILE A 80 10.40 -5.57 8.97
C ILE A 80 11.49 -4.72 9.62
N ASP A 81 12.46 -5.37 10.28
CA ASP A 81 13.70 -4.72 10.69
C ASP A 81 14.72 -4.72 9.55
N LEU A 82 15.19 -3.53 9.20
CA LEU A 82 16.19 -3.30 8.15
C LEU A 82 17.61 -3.47 8.75
N LEU A 83 18.04 -4.72 8.91
CA LEU A 83 19.35 -5.06 9.46
C LEU A 83 20.45 -4.82 8.44
N HIS A 84 21.39 -3.92 8.72
CA HIS A 84 22.48 -3.57 7.82
C HIS A 84 23.35 -4.77 7.43
N GLU A 85 23.53 -5.72 8.32
CA GLU A 85 24.32 -6.95 8.09
C GLU A 85 23.67 -7.91 7.06
N ARG A 86 22.34 -7.81 6.87
CA ARG A 86 21.57 -8.65 5.93
C ARG A 86 21.22 -7.96 4.63
N VAL A 87 21.56 -6.69 4.51
CA VAL A 87 21.21 -5.89 3.35
C VAL A 87 22.22 -6.11 2.21
N GLN A 88 21.71 -6.39 1.02
CA GLN A 88 22.52 -6.49 -0.19
C GLN A 88 22.65 -5.13 -0.85
N VAL A 89 23.86 -4.59 -0.91
CA VAL A 89 24.13 -3.32 -1.60
C VAL A 89 24.07 -3.53 -3.10
N VAL A 90 23.16 -2.85 -3.77
CA VAL A 90 22.95 -2.98 -5.22
C VAL A 90 22.88 -1.61 -5.88
N SER A 91 23.51 -1.45 -7.04
CA SER A 91 23.50 -0.20 -7.81
C SER A 91 22.46 -0.21 -8.94
N HIS A 92 22.05 -1.40 -9.41
CA HIS A 92 21.16 -1.54 -10.56
C HIS A 92 19.71 -1.11 -10.30
N LEU A 93 19.30 -0.93 -9.04
CA LEU A 93 17.96 -0.39 -8.72
C LEU A 93 17.76 1.04 -9.22
N GLY A 94 18.86 1.77 -9.41
CA GLY A 94 18.82 3.14 -9.90
C GLY A 94 18.17 4.14 -8.93
N ARG A 95 18.09 5.39 -9.36
CA ARG A 95 17.41 6.46 -8.62
C ARG A 95 15.90 6.23 -8.68
N LEU A 96 15.19 6.38 -7.56
CA LEU A 96 13.73 6.39 -7.54
C LEU A 96 13.21 7.55 -8.42
N GLN A 97 12.61 7.19 -9.55
CA GLN A 97 12.03 8.14 -10.49
C GLN A 97 10.65 8.55 -9.97
N ARG A 98 10.40 9.86 -9.91
CA ARG A 98 9.16 10.45 -9.39
C ARG A 98 8.72 11.59 -10.29
N SER A 99 7.43 11.64 -10.58
CA SER A 99 6.79 12.69 -11.39
C SER A 99 5.54 13.22 -10.70
N TYR A 100 5.67 13.60 -9.42
CA TYR A 100 4.56 14.15 -8.64
C TYR A 100 4.15 15.53 -9.12
N LYS A 101 2.87 15.85 -8.96
CA LYS A 101 2.26 17.14 -9.28
C LYS A 101 1.12 17.46 -8.31
N PRO A 102 0.78 18.75 -8.12
CA PRO A 102 -0.35 19.15 -7.28
C PRO A 102 -1.66 18.56 -7.77
N SER A 103 -2.50 18.13 -6.83
CA SER A 103 -3.87 17.67 -7.10
C SER A 103 -4.76 17.95 -5.90
N GLN A 104 -6.08 18.01 -6.11
CA GLN A 104 -7.04 18.07 -5.01
C GLN A 104 -6.83 16.91 -4.06
N ALA A 105 -7.05 17.16 -2.77
CA ALA A 105 -6.85 16.16 -1.75
C ALA A 105 -7.87 16.30 -0.62
N THR A 106 -8.18 15.16 -0.01
CA THR A 106 -9.01 15.03 1.17
C THR A 106 -8.21 14.44 2.32
N LEU A 107 -8.44 14.92 3.53
CA LEU A 107 -7.87 14.38 4.75
C LEU A 107 -8.97 13.69 5.55
N LYS A 108 -8.75 12.44 5.92
CA LYS A 108 -9.69 11.62 6.69
C LYS A 108 -9.04 11.09 7.96
N ASN A 109 -9.76 11.23 9.09
CA ASN A 109 -9.47 10.50 10.31
C ASN A 109 -10.11 9.11 10.21
N ARG A 110 -9.29 8.02 10.16
CA ARG A 110 -9.78 6.65 10.06
C ARG A 110 -9.91 5.95 11.42
N GLY A 111 -9.82 6.71 12.51
CA GLY A 111 -9.87 6.18 13.87
C GLY A 111 -8.55 5.57 14.34
N HIS A 112 -7.80 4.95 13.46
CA HIS A 112 -6.48 4.34 13.72
C HIS A 112 -5.31 5.08 13.06
N ASP A 113 -5.57 5.95 12.08
CA ASP A 113 -4.59 6.86 11.48
C ASP A 113 -5.26 8.05 10.78
N MET A 114 -4.43 9.01 10.36
CA MET A 114 -4.83 10.11 9.48
C MET A 114 -4.38 9.80 8.06
N LYS A 115 -5.32 9.78 7.11
CA LYS A 115 -5.09 9.52 5.69
C LYS A 115 -5.34 10.77 4.86
N LEU A 116 -4.34 11.17 4.07
CA LEU A 116 -4.47 12.18 3.01
C LEU A 116 -4.58 11.47 1.66
N SER A 117 -5.71 11.59 0.99
CA SER A 117 -5.97 11.01 -0.33
C SER A 117 -5.93 12.08 -1.41
N TRP A 118 -5.24 11.83 -2.53
CA TRP A 118 -5.29 12.69 -3.69
C TRP A 118 -6.37 12.24 -4.66
N GLU A 119 -7.18 13.19 -5.07
CA GLU A 119 -8.19 12.99 -6.10
C GLU A 119 -7.59 13.28 -7.47
N GLY A 120 -7.80 12.40 -8.43
CA GLY A 120 -7.23 12.54 -9.77
C GLY A 120 -5.75 12.21 -9.84
N ASP A 121 -5.02 12.90 -10.72
CA ASP A 121 -3.62 12.58 -11.03
C ASP A 121 -2.65 13.44 -10.20
N ALA A 122 -2.17 12.89 -9.10
CA ALA A 122 -1.11 13.48 -8.27
C ALA A 122 0.31 13.11 -8.74
N GLY A 123 0.43 12.44 -9.87
CA GLY A 123 1.69 11.93 -10.41
C GLY A 123 2.02 10.52 -9.95
N SER A 124 3.26 10.10 -10.11
CA SER A 124 3.63 8.70 -9.96
C SER A 124 5.09 8.48 -9.58
N ILE A 125 5.40 7.23 -9.24
CA ILE A 125 6.76 6.68 -9.25
C ILE A 125 6.89 5.66 -10.37
N GLN A 126 8.14 5.40 -10.81
CA GLN A 126 8.43 4.35 -11.78
C GLN A 126 9.39 3.33 -11.17
N ILE A 127 9.02 2.06 -11.24
CA ILE A 127 9.82 0.92 -10.75
C ILE A 127 9.90 -0.12 -11.88
N ASN A 128 11.11 -0.43 -12.31
CA ASN A 128 11.36 -1.40 -13.40
C ASN A 128 10.49 -1.15 -14.64
N GLY A 129 10.36 0.12 -15.06
CA GLY A 129 9.54 0.51 -16.22
C GLY A 129 8.03 0.60 -15.93
N THR A 130 7.55 0.09 -14.81
CA THR A 130 6.12 0.15 -14.43
C THR A 130 5.81 1.45 -13.69
N LYS A 131 4.76 2.14 -14.11
CA LYS A 131 4.24 3.36 -13.48
C LYS A 131 3.26 2.98 -12.37
N TYR A 132 3.50 3.51 -11.15
CA TYR A 132 2.62 3.40 -9.98
C TYR A 132 2.13 4.80 -9.61
N GLU A 133 0.83 5.04 -9.68
CA GLU A 133 0.21 6.33 -9.43
C GLU A 133 0.05 6.59 -7.94
N LEU A 134 0.37 7.80 -7.49
CA LEU A 134 0.16 8.19 -6.10
C LEU A 134 -1.33 8.27 -5.79
N LYS A 135 -1.76 7.55 -4.77
CA LYS A 135 -3.15 7.54 -4.32
C LYS A 135 -3.33 8.27 -2.99
N GLN A 136 -2.54 7.93 -1.99
CA GLN A 136 -2.70 8.48 -0.65
C GLN A 136 -1.39 8.43 0.16
N CYS A 137 -1.37 9.14 1.26
CA CYS A 137 -0.39 8.90 2.32
C CYS A 137 -1.05 8.93 3.70
N HIS A 138 -0.42 8.24 4.66
CA HIS A 138 -0.86 8.14 6.04
C HIS A 138 0.34 8.00 6.98
N TRP A 139 0.12 8.13 8.28
CA TRP A 139 1.20 8.18 9.26
C TRP A 139 1.01 7.15 10.38
N HIS A 140 2.14 6.59 10.80
CA HIS A 140 2.24 5.70 11.95
C HIS A 140 3.16 6.29 13.01
N SER A 141 2.74 6.27 14.25
CA SER A 141 3.54 6.68 15.41
C SER A 141 3.45 5.62 16.52
N PRO A 142 4.61 5.04 16.91
CA PRO A 142 5.94 5.21 16.35
C PRO A 142 6.09 4.63 14.94
N SER A 143 7.31 4.65 14.35
CA SER A 143 7.55 4.05 13.03
C SER A 143 7.23 2.55 13.04
N GLU A 144 6.71 2.03 11.95
CA GLU A 144 6.47 0.59 11.80
C GLU A 144 7.76 -0.17 11.50
N HIS A 145 8.56 0.31 10.55
CA HIS A 145 9.88 -0.26 10.29
C HIS A 145 10.89 0.15 11.37
N THR A 146 11.90 -0.71 11.56
CA THR A 146 13.08 -0.41 12.37
C THR A 146 14.35 -0.49 11.51
N VAL A 147 15.43 0.15 11.97
CA VAL A 147 16.76 0.03 11.36
C VAL A 147 17.72 -0.44 12.43
N ASN A 148 18.29 -1.63 12.28
CA ASN A 148 19.11 -2.30 13.29
C ASN A 148 18.44 -2.32 14.67
N GLY A 149 17.16 -2.71 14.71
CA GLY A 149 16.34 -2.74 15.93
C GLY A 149 15.90 -1.38 16.46
N LYS A 150 16.36 -0.28 15.88
CA LYS A 150 15.97 1.07 16.31
C LYS A 150 14.67 1.51 15.66
N ARG A 151 13.67 1.84 16.47
CA ARG A 151 12.41 2.45 16.10
C ARG A 151 12.53 3.98 16.09
N PHE A 152 11.76 4.65 15.24
CA PHE A 152 11.71 6.11 15.12
C PHE A 152 10.37 6.64 15.62
N ASP A 153 10.25 7.98 15.72
CA ASP A 153 9.08 8.60 16.37
C ASP A 153 7.85 8.64 15.47
N LEU A 154 8.06 8.63 14.13
CA LEU A 154 6.98 8.68 13.13
C LEU A 154 7.44 8.02 11.83
N GLU A 155 6.51 7.43 11.09
CA GLU A 155 6.73 6.95 9.71
C GLU A 155 5.56 7.37 8.81
N LEU A 156 5.89 7.96 7.67
CA LEU A 156 4.95 8.29 6.60
C LEU A 156 4.98 7.18 5.55
N HIS A 157 3.83 6.69 5.14
CA HIS A 157 3.65 5.79 4.00
C HIS A 157 2.97 6.54 2.85
N MET A 158 3.60 6.55 1.69
CA MET A 158 3.01 7.03 0.44
C MET A 158 2.65 5.83 -0.42
N LEU A 159 1.37 5.57 -0.58
CA LEU A 159 0.84 4.42 -1.32
C LEU A 159 0.60 4.79 -2.78
N HIS A 160 1.08 3.90 -3.65
CA HIS A 160 0.98 4.04 -5.10
C HIS A 160 0.43 2.75 -5.70
N GLU A 161 -0.36 2.87 -6.75
CA GLU A 161 -0.98 1.72 -7.41
C GLU A 161 -0.88 1.80 -8.92
N THR A 162 -0.83 0.65 -9.57
CA THR A 162 -1.05 0.53 -11.01
C THR A 162 -2.54 0.38 -11.30
N PRO A 163 -3.01 0.63 -12.54
CA PRO A 163 -4.38 0.32 -12.94
C PRO A 163 -4.77 -1.17 -12.78
N SER A 164 -3.78 -2.07 -12.73
CA SER A 164 -3.98 -3.51 -12.49
C SER A 164 -3.91 -3.91 -11.01
N GLY A 165 -3.93 -2.96 -10.07
CA GLY A 165 -3.95 -3.21 -8.63
C GLY A 165 -2.60 -3.58 -7.99
N LYS A 166 -1.47 -3.53 -8.72
CA LYS A 166 -0.16 -3.72 -8.09
C LYS A 166 0.18 -2.53 -7.22
N THR A 167 0.66 -2.79 -6.00
CA THR A 167 0.91 -1.77 -4.98
C THR A 167 2.40 -1.55 -4.74
N SER A 168 2.78 -0.30 -4.55
CA SER A 168 4.09 0.09 -4.06
C SER A 168 3.97 1.18 -2.99
N VAL A 169 4.74 1.06 -1.92
CA VAL A 169 4.77 2.04 -0.82
C VAL A 169 6.16 2.64 -0.67
N VAL A 170 6.19 3.96 -0.51
CA VAL A 170 7.42 4.69 -0.12
C VAL A 170 7.29 5.09 1.34
N GLY A 171 8.16 4.54 2.20
CA GLY A 171 8.24 4.83 3.63
C GLY A 171 9.30 5.88 3.95
N ILE A 172 8.96 6.84 4.80
CA ILE A 172 9.86 7.90 5.27
C ILE A 172 9.79 7.95 6.79
N MET A 173 10.92 7.70 7.45
CA MET A 173 11.02 7.73 8.91
C MET A 173 11.39 9.11 9.43
N TYR A 174 10.87 9.46 10.60
CA TYR A 174 11.11 10.73 11.28
C TYR A 174 11.56 10.51 12.73
N LYS A 175 12.40 11.43 13.19
CA LYS A 175 12.76 11.58 14.62
C LYS A 175 12.38 12.96 15.11
N ILE A 176 12.17 13.08 16.40
CA ILE A 176 11.89 14.39 17.02
C ILE A 176 13.02 15.37 16.71
N GLY A 177 12.64 16.59 16.32
CA GLY A 177 13.54 17.68 15.95
C GLY A 177 12.78 18.89 15.38
N ARG A 178 13.31 19.45 14.28
CA ARG A 178 12.66 20.59 13.60
C ARG A 178 11.36 20.16 12.94
N ALA A 179 10.40 21.08 12.87
CA ALA A 179 9.12 20.87 12.21
C ALA A 179 9.28 20.36 10.77
N ASP A 180 8.41 19.42 10.38
CA ASP A 180 8.24 19.03 9.00
C ASP A 180 7.35 20.05 8.29
N SER A 181 7.86 20.64 7.20
CA SER A 181 7.16 21.71 6.49
C SER A 181 5.89 21.25 5.78
N PHE A 182 5.81 19.97 5.39
CA PHE A 182 4.60 19.43 4.76
C PHE A 182 3.48 19.28 5.82
N LEU A 183 3.80 18.67 6.96
CA LEU A 183 2.85 18.57 8.08
C LEU A 183 2.39 19.97 8.59
N SER A 184 3.28 20.97 8.55
CA SER A 184 2.90 22.32 8.93
C SER A 184 1.82 22.92 8.03
N THR A 185 1.72 22.50 6.77
CA THR A 185 0.63 22.96 5.88
C THR A 185 -0.71 22.28 6.17
N LEU A 186 -0.72 21.21 6.93
CA LEU A 186 -1.92 20.44 7.26
C LEU A 186 -2.40 20.69 8.70
N THR A 187 -1.70 21.49 9.50
CA THR A 187 -1.95 21.68 10.94
C THR A 187 -3.40 22.01 11.24
N ASP A 188 -3.93 23.07 10.63
CA ASP A 188 -5.31 23.54 10.88
C ASP A 188 -6.37 22.49 10.46
N HIS A 189 -6.08 21.70 9.43
CA HIS A 189 -6.96 20.64 8.97
C HIS A 189 -6.94 19.44 9.93
N LEU A 190 -5.74 19.07 10.44
CA LEU A 190 -5.56 18.01 11.41
C LEU A 190 -6.25 18.36 12.74
N GLU A 191 -6.07 19.60 13.22
CA GLU A 191 -6.75 20.09 14.43
C GLU A 191 -8.28 20.04 14.29
N ALA A 192 -8.80 20.42 13.13
CA ALA A 192 -10.24 20.39 12.88
C ALA A 192 -10.84 18.97 12.81
N LEU A 193 -10.01 17.94 12.58
CA LEU A 193 -10.44 16.54 12.54
C LEU A 193 -10.10 15.77 13.83
N SER A 194 -9.42 16.41 14.79
CA SER A 194 -8.95 15.75 16.02
C SER A 194 -10.08 15.18 16.88
N ASP A 195 -11.25 15.83 16.88
CA ASP A 195 -12.36 15.51 17.78
C ASP A 195 -13.41 14.57 17.15
N SER A 196 -13.15 14.09 15.93
CA SER A 196 -14.17 13.33 15.19
C SER A 196 -13.56 12.21 14.36
N SER A 197 -13.85 10.97 14.75
CA SER A 197 -13.58 9.80 13.92
C SER A 197 -14.50 9.77 12.69
N ASP A 198 -14.01 9.18 11.58
CA ASP A 198 -14.73 8.98 10.31
C ASP A 198 -15.10 10.26 9.54
N GLN A 199 -14.63 11.43 10.00
CA GLN A 199 -14.81 12.66 9.25
C GLN A 199 -13.74 12.84 8.17
N GLU A 200 -14.20 13.32 7.02
CA GLU A 200 -13.39 13.66 5.88
C GLU A 200 -13.49 15.16 5.62
N ARG A 201 -12.35 15.78 5.26
CA ARG A 201 -12.24 17.20 4.99
C ARG A 201 -11.50 17.45 3.68
N ASP A 202 -12.10 18.23 2.79
CA ASP A 202 -11.38 18.80 1.65
C ASP A 202 -10.29 19.74 2.15
N VAL A 203 -9.05 19.51 1.75
CA VAL A 203 -7.88 20.33 2.08
C VAL A 203 -7.37 21.14 0.88
N GLY A 204 -8.12 21.12 -0.22
CA GLY A 204 -7.78 21.82 -1.45
C GLY A 204 -6.64 21.16 -2.21
N VAL A 205 -5.90 21.95 -2.97
CA VAL A 205 -4.79 21.46 -3.79
C VAL A 205 -3.55 21.24 -2.94
N VAL A 206 -3.12 19.98 -2.82
CA VAL A 206 -1.91 19.57 -2.10
C VAL A 206 -0.84 19.10 -3.08
N ASP A 207 0.37 19.65 -2.94
CA ASP A 207 1.51 19.28 -3.77
C ASP A 207 2.38 18.22 -3.07
N PRO A 208 2.38 16.95 -3.53
CA PRO A 208 3.16 15.89 -2.90
C PRO A 208 4.69 16.07 -3.06
N ARG A 209 5.16 17.00 -3.90
CA ARG A 209 6.59 17.38 -3.98
C ARG A 209 7.08 18.08 -2.71
N HIS A 210 6.17 18.61 -1.88
CA HIS A 210 6.50 19.17 -0.59
C HIS A 210 6.88 18.11 0.45
N ILE A 211 6.52 16.84 0.24
CA ILE A 211 7.01 15.70 1.03
C ILE A 211 8.49 15.50 0.69
N LYS A 212 9.38 15.90 1.58
CA LYS A 212 10.83 15.86 1.35
C LYS A 212 11.40 14.46 1.58
N ILE A 213 11.78 13.77 0.53
CA ILE A 213 12.45 12.45 0.64
C ILE A 213 13.89 12.61 1.18
N GLY A 214 14.61 13.61 0.76
CA GLY A 214 15.90 14.01 1.36
C GLY A 214 17.10 13.08 1.10
N SER A 215 16.93 11.96 0.40
CA SER A 215 18.01 11.03 0.06
C SER A 215 17.76 10.34 -1.27
N ARG A 216 18.90 9.97 -1.95
CA ARG A 216 18.86 9.04 -3.08
C ARG A 216 19.02 7.58 -2.62
N LYS A 217 19.47 7.33 -1.38
CA LYS A 217 19.67 6.00 -0.81
C LYS A 217 18.35 5.48 -0.24
N TYR A 218 18.04 4.22 -0.49
CA TYR A 218 16.83 3.57 0.02
C TYR A 218 16.98 2.06 0.12
N TYR A 219 16.18 1.46 0.96
CA TYR A 219 15.98 0.01 1.02
C TYR A 219 14.83 -0.38 0.12
N ARG A 220 14.92 -1.54 -0.51
CA ARG A 220 13.88 -2.14 -1.35
C ARG A 220 13.66 -3.59 -0.94
N TYR A 221 12.40 -3.96 -0.69
CA TYR A 221 12.03 -5.36 -0.44
C TYR A 221 10.58 -5.61 -0.87
N MET A 222 10.21 -6.92 -0.99
CA MET A 222 8.84 -7.34 -1.20
C MET A 222 8.18 -7.62 0.13
N GLY A 223 7.02 -7.04 0.37
CA GLY A 223 6.30 -7.13 1.63
C GLY A 223 4.80 -7.15 1.47
N SER A 224 4.09 -6.62 2.46
CA SER A 224 2.63 -6.56 2.51
C SER A 224 2.13 -5.18 2.90
N LEU A 225 0.82 -4.97 2.83
CA LEU A 225 0.16 -3.94 3.61
C LEU A 225 0.36 -4.22 5.11
N THR A 226 0.43 -3.18 5.92
CA THR A 226 0.66 -3.27 7.38
C THR A 226 -0.61 -3.22 8.21
N THR A 227 -1.74 -3.08 7.55
CA THR A 227 -3.10 -3.19 8.12
C THR A 227 -3.85 -4.34 7.46
N PRO A 228 -4.89 -4.89 8.10
CA PRO A 228 -5.76 -5.86 7.45
C PRO A 228 -6.26 -5.35 6.09
N PRO A 229 -6.34 -6.21 5.07
CA PRO A 229 -6.16 -7.65 5.08
C PRO A 229 -4.70 -8.15 4.94
N CYS A 230 -3.68 -7.30 5.11
CA CYS A 230 -2.25 -7.61 5.05
C CYS A 230 -1.81 -8.22 3.71
N THR A 231 -2.43 -7.77 2.62
CA THR A 231 -2.17 -8.23 1.25
C THR A 231 -0.69 -8.16 0.92
N GLU A 232 -0.14 -9.26 0.41
CA GLU A 232 1.27 -9.39 0.04
C GLU A 232 1.54 -8.84 -1.37
N ASP A 233 2.75 -9.03 -1.89
CA ASP A 233 3.25 -8.50 -3.17
C ASP A 233 3.36 -6.98 -3.26
N VAL A 234 3.49 -6.31 -2.13
CA VAL A 234 3.73 -4.88 -2.04
C VAL A 234 5.23 -4.58 -2.19
N ILE A 235 5.57 -3.70 -3.13
CA ILE A 235 6.94 -3.22 -3.30
C ILE A 235 7.22 -2.10 -2.30
N TRP A 236 8.04 -2.37 -1.29
CA TRP A 236 8.48 -1.37 -0.32
C TRP A 236 9.75 -0.65 -0.73
N THR A 237 9.73 0.67 -0.60
CA THR A 237 10.89 1.55 -0.76
C THR A 237 11.04 2.40 0.49
N ILE A 238 11.95 2.03 1.40
CA ILE A 238 12.18 2.80 2.63
C ILE A 238 13.37 3.74 2.45
N VAL A 239 13.11 5.04 2.58
CA VAL A 239 14.12 6.07 2.41
C VAL A 239 15.13 6.02 3.56
N ASN A 240 16.43 5.96 3.24
CA ASN A 240 17.48 5.84 4.26
C ASN A 240 17.65 7.12 5.10
N LYS A 241 17.19 8.27 4.64
CA LYS A 241 17.30 9.54 5.36
C LYS A 241 16.17 9.66 6.37
N VAL A 242 16.50 9.59 7.65
CA VAL A 242 15.57 9.95 8.72
C VAL A 242 15.37 11.47 8.70
N ARG A 243 14.10 11.89 8.63
CA ARG A 243 13.66 13.28 8.65
C ARG A 243 13.43 13.76 10.09
N THR A 244 12.97 14.99 10.25
CA THR A 244 12.61 15.53 11.57
C THR A 244 11.17 16.00 11.58
N VAL A 245 10.55 15.89 12.75
CA VAL A 245 9.18 16.29 13.06
C VAL A 245 9.16 16.81 14.48
N THR A 246 8.29 17.75 14.83
CA THR A 246 8.16 18.18 16.23
C THR A 246 7.28 17.21 17.03
N ARG A 247 7.37 17.29 18.38
CA ARG A 247 6.48 16.51 19.25
C ARG A 247 5.01 16.91 19.06
N GLU A 248 4.77 18.19 18.85
CA GLU A 248 3.43 18.74 18.62
C GLU A 248 2.82 18.15 17.34
N GLN A 249 3.59 18.08 16.24
CA GLN A 249 3.14 17.46 15.00
C GLN A 249 2.84 15.96 15.16
N VAL A 250 3.69 15.21 15.90
CA VAL A 250 3.43 13.80 16.21
C VAL A 250 2.17 13.66 17.07
N ASN A 251 2.04 14.48 18.12
CA ASN A 251 0.88 14.44 19.00
C ASN A 251 -0.41 14.75 18.25
N LEU A 252 -0.40 15.73 17.35
CA LEU A 252 -1.54 16.09 16.53
C LEU A 252 -2.05 14.94 15.67
N LEU A 253 -1.12 14.20 15.03
CA LEU A 253 -1.48 12.99 14.28
C LEU A 253 -2.02 11.87 15.19
N ARG A 254 -1.58 11.79 16.44
CA ARG A 254 -2.00 10.77 17.40
C ARG A 254 -3.30 11.07 18.11
N VAL A 255 -3.49 12.33 18.54
CA VAL A 255 -4.73 12.75 19.22
C VAL A 255 -5.93 12.63 18.27
N ALA A 256 -5.69 12.77 16.98
CA ALA A 256 -6.69 12.53 15.94
C ALA A 256 -7.10 11.04 15.81
N VAL A 257 -6.34 10.12 16.42
CA VAL A 257 -6.56 8.67 16.40
C VAL A 257 -7.13 8.26 17.76
N HIS A 258 -8.38 7.84 17.77
CA HIS A 258 -9.14 7.53 18.99
C HIS A 258 -8.99 6.06 19.42
N ASP A 259 -7.82 5.45 19.22
CA ASP A 259 -7.55 4.18 19.87
C ASP A 259 -6.72 4.39 21.13
N ASP A 260 -7.05 3.66 22.19
CA ASP A 260 -6.35 3.73 23.48
C ASP A 260 -4.95 3.11 23.45
N SER A 261 -4.54 2.54 22.30
CA SER A 261 -3.30 1.77 22.18
C SER A 261 -2.04 2.60 22.33
N GLY A 262 -2.15 3.91 22.19
CA GLY A 262 -1.01 4.80 22.22
C GLY A 262 0.02 4.59 21.09
N SER A 263 -0.27 3.68 20.13
CA SER A 263 0.58 3.31 19.00
C SER A 263 -0.30 2.73 17.89
N ASN A 264 -0.11 3.19 16.65
CA ASN A 264 -0.71 2.57 15.47
C ASN A 264 0.35 1.89 14.58
N ALA A 265 1.34 1.25 15.20
CA ALA A 265 2.41 0.55 14.52
C ALA A 265 2.26 -0.97 14.71
N ARG A 266 2.08 -1.70 13.62
CA ARG A 266 2.12 -3.16 13.64
C ARG A 266 3.47 -3.66 14.15
N PRO A 267 3.52 -4.75 14.95
CA PRO A 267 4.77 -5.39 15.33
C PRO A 267 5.62 -5.81 14.12
N ILE A 268 6.94 -5.83 14.32
CA ILE A 268 7.90 -6.33 13.31
C ILE A 268 7.59 -7.77 12.94
N GLN A 269 7.56 -8.05 11.64
CA GLN A 269 7.30 -9.34 11.05
C GLN A 269 8.60 -10.06 10.67
N PRO A 270 8.61 -11.39 10.68
CA PRO A 270 9.77 -12.16 10.26
C PRO A 270 10.18 -11.85 8.82
N ILE A 271 11.49 -11.65 8.58
CA ILE A 271 12.03 -11.43 7.25
C ILE A 271 11.88 -12.68 6.36
N ASN A 272 11.83 -13.86 6.97
CA ASN A 272 11.83 -15.16 6.32
C ASN A 272 13.00 -15.29 5.32
N ARG A 273 12.74 -15.71 4.07
CA ARG A 273 13.77 -15.88 3.01
C ARG A 273 13.88 -14.68 2.08
N ARG A 274 13.30 -13.53 2.45
CA ARG A 274 13.30 -12.34 1.60
C ARG A 274 14.66 -11.65 1.59
N SER A 275 15.04 -11.13 0.43
CA SER A 275 16.18 -10.24 0.27
C SER A 275 15.77 -8.81 0.53
N VAL A 276 16.61 -8.07 1.26
CA VAL A 276 16.51 -6.61 1.38
C VAL A 276 17.66 -6.00 0.58
N HIS A 277 17.32 -5.25 -0.44
CA HIS A 277 18.29 -4.55 -1.28
C HIS A 277 18.49 -3.12 -0.77
N PHE A 278 19.72 -2.63 -0.82
CA PHE A 278 20.05 -1.25 -0.48
C PHE A 278 20.64 -0.54 -1.69
N TYR A 279 19.90 0.42 -2.21
CA TYR A 279 20.42 1.27 -3.27
C TYR A 279 21.33 2.35 -2.71
N ARG A 280 22.56 2.37 -3.20
CA ARG A 280 23.55 3.41 -2.93
C ARG A 280 24.10 3.91 -4.28
N PRO A 281 23.91 5.19 -4.64
CA PRO A 281 24.48 5.75 -5.87
C PRO A 281 26.00 5.54 -5.92
N ARG A 282 26.54 5.23 -7.09
CA ARG A 282 27.99 5.23 -7.32
C ARG A 282 28.51 6.66 -7.26
N VAL A 283 29.82 6.83 -7.10
CA VAL A 283 30.44 8.16 -7.05
C VAL A 283 30.22 8.90 -8.38
N GLU A 284 30.16 8.17 -9.49
CA GLU A 284 29.91 8.65 -10.85
C GLU A 284 28.48 9.16 -11.08
N ASP A 285 27.50 8.70 -10.28
CA ASP A 285 26.08 9.11 -10.37
C ASP A 285 25.78 10.42 -9.60
N LYS A 286 26.82 11.12 -9.13
CA LYS A 286 26.66 12.32 -8.28
C LYS A 286 26.53 13.63 -9.05
N ASN A 287 26.72 13.62 -10.37
CA ASN A 287 26.59 14.78 -11.25
C ASN A 287 25.20 14.95 -11.83
#